data_4cb86d753aa45bd38bc9c0cbfb57caa5
#
_entry.id   4cb86d753aa45bd38bc9c0cbfb57caa5
#
_cell.length_a   1.000
_cell.length_b   1.000
_cell.length_c   1.000
_cell.angle_alpha   90.00
_cell.angle_beta   90.00
_cell.angle_gamma   90.00
#
_symmetry.space_group_name_H-M   'P 1'
#
loop_
_entity.id
_entity.type
_entity.pdbx_description
1 polymer ?
#
loop_
_entity_poly.entity_id
_entity_poly.type
_entity_poly.pdbx_seq_one_letter_code
_entity_poly.pdbx_strand_id
1 'polypeptide(L)'
;HKTDLGVEIRTLLPDANRVVVIERESGKEITELDCVDERGFFVGVIPNCRHFFAYQLQVFWGNEAQIIEDPYRFHPMIDDLEQWLLAEGSMLRPYEVLGAHFMEYDGVNGVNFRLWAPNARRVSIVGDFNYWDGRRHPMRFQPKSGIWELFLPKVSLGQLYKFELIDCYGNLRLKAD
;
A
#
# COMPACT_ATOMS: atom_id res chain seq x y z
N HIS A 1 8.26 -8.14 -4.59
CA HIS A 1 8.59 -8.37 -6.01
C HIS A 1 9.23 -9.75 -6.19
N LYS A 2 8.87 -10.48 -7.27
CA LYS A 2 9.58 -11.72 -7.64
C LYS A 2 10.89 -11.36 -8.33
N THR A 3 11.97 -12.01 -7.92
CA THR A 3 13.30 -11.91 -8.54
C THR A 3 13.83 -13.31 -8.80
N ASP A 4 14.91 -13.42 -9.53
CA ASP A 4 15.57 -14.73 -9.80
C ASP A 4 16.11 -15.39 -8.52
N LEU A 5 16.37 -14.59 -7.49
CA LEU A 5 16.89 -15.02 -6.18
C LEU A 5 15.77 -15.39 -5.18
N GLY A 6 14.53 -14.94 -5.42
CA GLY A 6 13.41 -15.15 -4.51
C GLY A 6 12.39 -14.02 -4.50
N VAL A 7 11.73 -13.80 -3.36
CA VAL A 7 10.80 -12.68 -3.17
C VAL A 7 11.53 -11.53 -2.49
N GLU A 8 11.57 -10.39 -3.15
CA GLU A 8 12.11 -9.15 -2.61
C GLU A 8 10.99 -8.32 -1.98
N ILE A 9 11.20 -7.90 -0.74
CA ILE A 9 10.33 -7.00 0.01
C ILE A 9 10.99 -5.63 0.07
N ARG A 10 10.20 -4.59 -0.21
CA ARG A 10 10.60 -3.18 -0.15
C ARG A 10 9.57 -2.42 0.66
N THR A 11 10.02 -1.65 1.63
CA THR A 11 9.12 -0.83 2.44
C THR A 11 9.76 0.51 2.78
N LEU A 12 8.93 1.54 2.92
CA LEU A 12 9.36 2.86 3.39
C LEU A 12 8.75 3.10 4.76
N LEU A 13 9.59 3.04 5.78
CA LEU A 13 9.24 3.22 7.18
C LEU A 13 10.15 4.30 7.78
N PRO A 14 9.77 5.58 7.65
CA PRO A 14 10.55 6.68 8.21
C PRO A 14 10.80 6.48 9.70
N ASP A 15 11.99 6.85 10.14
CA ASP A 15 12.45 6.79 11.54
C ASP A 15 12.53 5.39 12.16
N ALA A 16 12.31 4.32 11.38
CA ALA A 16 12.54 2.96 11.84
C ALA A 16 14.04 2.66 11.91
N ASN A 17 14.47 1.99 12.99
CA ASN A 17 15.86 1.60 13.18
C ASN A 17 16.14 0.21 12.62
N ARG A 18 15.14 -0.68 12.66
CA ARG A 18 15.25 -2.08 12.25
C ARG A 18 13.91 -2.59 11.77
N VAL A 19 13.91 -3.44 10.74
CA VAL A 19 12.70 -4.07 10.20
C VAL A 19 12.97 -5.55 9.97
N VAL A 20 12.12 -6.40 10.52
CA VAL A 20 12.20 -7.86 10.36
C VAL A 20 10.91 -8.36 9.72
N VAL A 21 11.03 -9.21 8.72
CA VAL A 21 9.90 -9.92 8.12
C VAL A 21 9.58 -11.13 8.98
N ILE A 22 8.34 -11.24 9.42
CA ILE A 22 7.84 -12.38 10.18
C ILE A 22 6.73 -13.10 9.43
N GLU A 23 6.68 -14.42 9.55
CA GLU A 23 5.56 -15.21 9.04
C GLU A 23 4.31 -14.93 9.88
N ARG A 24 3.20 -14.61 9.22
CA ARG A 24 1.99 -14.13 9.90
C ARG A 24 1.37 -15.17 10.84
N GLU A 25 1.38 -16.44 10.45
CA GLU A 25 0.71 -17.50 11.23
C GLU A 25 1.53 -17.93 12.43
N SER A 26 2.83 -18.12 12.26
CA SER A 26 3.72 -18.65 13.31
C SER A 26 4.42 -17.56 14.11
N GLY A 27 4.48 -16.33 13.60
CA GLY A 27 5.30 -15.25 14.17
C GLY A 27 6.81 -15.47 14.02
N LYS A 28 7.23 -16.48 13.26
CA LYS A 28 8.63 -16.80 13.04
C LYS A 28 9.33 -15.73 12.22
N GLU A 29 10.49 -15.28 12.69
CA GLU A 29 11.36 -14.40 11.92
C GLU A 29 11.87 -15.11 10.66
N ILE A 30 11.74 -14.45 9.49
CA ILE A 30 12.17 -14.99 8.20
C ILE A 30 13.46 -14.32 7.75
N THR A 31 13.49 -12.99 7.73
CA THR A 31 14.66 -12.22 7.32
C THR A 31 14.59 -10.81 7.89
N GLU A 32 15.74 -10.22 8.13
CA GLU A 32 15.87 -8.79 8.42
C GLU A 32 16.05 -8.03 7.11
N LEU A 33 15.46 -6.84 7.02
CA LEU A 33 15.61 -5.96 5.86
C LEU A 33 16.75 -4.98 6.09
N ASP A 34 17.55 -4.75 5.06
CA ASP A 34 18.63 -3.78 5.06
C ASP A 34 18.09 -2.36 4.84
N CYS A 35 18.51 -1.40 5.65
CA CYS A 35 18.23 0.01 5.42
C CYS A 35 19.17 0.52 4.31
N VAL A 36 18.59 0.80 3.15
CA VAL A 36 19.36 1.23 1.96
C VAL A 36 19.32 2.74 1.72
N ASP A 37 18.48 3.46 2.47
CA ASP A 37 18.36 4.93 2.40
C ASP A 37 17.96 5.48 3.78
N GLU A 38 18.66 6.54 4.23
CA GLU A 38 18.45 7.18 5.54
C GLU A 38 17.05 7.73 5.76
N ARG A 39 16.25 7.90 4.70
CA ARG A 39 14.84 8.28 4.79
C ARG A 39 13.93 7.13 5.26
N GLY A 40 14.51 5.97 5.60
CA GLY A 40 13.81 4.79 6.10
C GLY A 40 13.34 3.85 4.99
N PHE A 41 14.10 3.73 3.90
CA PHE A 41 13.81 2.74 2.87
C PHE A 41 14.55 1.44 3.14
N PHE A 42 13.78 0.37 3.34
CA PHE A 42 14.28 -0.96 3.68
C PHE A 42 14.02 -1.93 2.53
N VAL A 43 14.99 -2.80 2.29
CA VAL A 43 14.93 -3.83 1.23
C VAL A 43 15.50 -5.13 1.76
N GLY A 44 14.91 -6.25 1.40
CA GLY A 44 15.46 -7.58 1.69
C GLY A 44 14.90 -8.63 0.76
N VAL A 45 15.69 -9.67 0.51
CA VAL A 45 15.31 -10.79 -0.34
C VAL A 45 15.11 -12.02 0.53
N ILE A 46 13.99 -12.71 0.34
CA ILE A 46 13.74 -14.02 0.92
C ILE A 46 14.19 -15.08 -0.09
N PRO A 47 15.34 -15.71 0.14
CA PRO A 47 15.92 -16.61 -0.85
C PRO A 47 15.06 -17.87 -1.02
N ASN A 48 15.06 -18.41 -2.24
CA ASN A 48 14.32 -19.64 -2.61
C ASN A 48 12.79 -19.56 -2.43
N CYS A 49 12.24 -18.41 -2.09
CA CYS A 49 10.79 -18.20 -2.01
C CYS A 49 10.24 -17.90 -3.41
N ARG A 50 9.45 -18.82 -3.97
CA ARG A 50 8.88 -18.69 -5.33
C ARG A 50 7.46 -18.16 -5.33
N HIS A 51 6.80 -18.14 -4.19
CA HIS A 51 5.40 -17.73 -4.04
C HIS A 51 5.29 -16.60 -3.02
N PHE A 52 4.35 -15.70 -3.27
CA PHE A 52 3.96 -14.73 -2.24
C PHE A 52 3.28 -15.46 -1.09
N PHE A 53 3.52 -15.03 0.12
CA PHE A 53 2.97 -15.60 1.34
C PHE A 53 2.52 -14.48 2.29
N ALA A 54 1.68 -14.82 3.25
CA ALA A 54 1.22 -13.88 4.26
C ALA A 54 2.34 -13.60 5.27
N TYR A 55 2.83 -12.35 5.28
CA TYR A 55 3.86 -11.88 6.20
C TYR A 55 3.41 -10.60 6.91
N GLN A 56 4.07 -10.30 8.00
CA GLN A 56 3.99 -9.02 8.71
C GLN A 56 5.39 -8.45 8.85
N LEU A 57 5.47 -7.17 9.19
CA LEU A 57 6.72 -6.49 9.50
C LEU A 57 6.77 -6.22 11.00
N GLN A 58 7.81 -6.70 11.66
CA GLN A 58 8.17 -6.27 13.00
C GLN A 58 9.13 -5.09 12.85
N VAL A 59 8.66 -3.92 13.25
CA VAL A 59 9.36 -2.64 13.07
C VAL A 59 9.79 -2.13 14.42
N PHE A 60 11.01 -1.65 14.51
CA PHE A 60 11.59 -1.10 15.73
C PHE A 60 11.80 0.41 15.55
N TRP A 61 11.17 1.20 16.41
CA TRP A 61 11.37 2.64 16.56
C TRP A 61 12.00 2.92 17.93
N GLY A 62 13.32 3.16 17.93
CA GLY A 62 14.06 3.23 19.19
C GLY A 62 13.99 1.90 19.96
N ASN A 63 13.42 1.92 21.17
CA ASN A 63 13.27 0.75 22.02
C ASN A 63 11.88 0.08 21.90
N GLU A 64 10.98 0.62 21.08
CA GLU A 64 9.65 0.05 20.89
C GLU A 64 9.60 -0.81 19.64
N ALA A 65 8.99 -1.99 19.76
CA ALA A 65 8.74 -2.89 18.65
C ALA A 65 7.24 -3.00 18.38
N GLN A 66 6.86 -2.86 17.12
CA GLN A 66 5.47 -2.99 16.68
C GLN A 66 5.36 -3.95 15.51
N ILE A 67 4.32 -4.80 15.52
CA ILE A 67 3.99 -5.66 14.39
C ILE A 67 2.91 -4.98 13.54
N ILE A 68 3.24 -4.74 12.29
CA ILE A 68 2.35 -4.09 11.32
C ILE A 68 2.10 -5.00 10.11
N GLU A 69 0.92 -4.84 9.50
CA GLU A 69 0.65 -5.40 8.17
C GLU A 69 1.29 -4.50 7.11
N ASP A 70 1.95 -5.07 6.13
CA ASP A 70 2.45 -4.33 4.98
C ASP A 70 1.32 -4.12 3.96
N PRO A 71 0.86 -2.89 3.68
CA PRO A 71 -0.16 -2.63 2.67
C PRO A 71 0.21 -3.16 1.29
N TYR A 72 1.50 -3.23 1.01
CA TYR A 72 2.00 -3.61 -0.31
C TYR A 72 2.10 -5.13 -0.54
N ARG A 73 1.85 -5.96 0.49
CA ARG A 73 1.70 -7.41 0.29
C ARG A 73 0.37 -7.78 -0.39
N PHE A 74 -0.65 -6.92 -0.23
CA PHE A 74 -1.95 -7.12 -0.85
C PHE A 74 -1.91 -6.73 -2.32
N HIS A 75 -2.43 -7.60 -3.20
CA HIS A 75 -2.49 -7.32 -4.63
C HIS A 75 -3.65 -6.36 -4.94
N PRO A 76 -3.56 -5.60 -6.04
CA PRO A 76 -4.71 -4.86 -6.54
C PRO A 76 -5.90 -5.79 -6.78
N MET A 77 -7.10 -5.31 -6.45
CA MET A 77 -8.33 -6.10 -6.53
C MET A 77 -9.24 -5.67 -7.68
N ILE A 78 -8.94 -4.52 -8.31
CA ILE A 78 -9.71 -4.09 -9.48
C ILE A 78 -9.51 -5.09 -10.62
N ASP A 79 -10.60 -5.65 -11.12
CA ASP A 79 -10.56 -6.62 -12.20
C ASP A 79 -10.44 -6.00 -13.59
N ASP A 80 -10.21 -6.82 -14.61
CA ASP A 80 -10.03 -6.33 -16.00
C ASP A 80 -11.34 -5.75 -16.57
N LEU A 81 -12.51 -6.24 -16.17
CA LEU A 81 -13.80 -5.73 -16.63
C LEU A 81 -14.09 -4.35 -16.01
N GLU A 82 -13.89 -4.20 -14.71
CA GLU A 82 -14.02 -2.92 -14.02
C GLU A 82 -13.08 -1.86 -14.63
N GLN A 83 -11.81 -2.25 -14.86
CA GLN A 83 -10.83 -1.38 -15.50
C GLN A 83 -11.27 -0.93 -16.91
N TRP A 84 -11.80 -1.87 -17.70
CA TRP A 84 -12.29 -1.57 -19.05
C TRP A 84 -13.51 -0.65 -19.03
N LEU A 85 -14.53 -0.93 -18.20
CA LEU A 85 -15.72 -0.11 -18.06
C LEU A 85 -15.43 1.33 -17.60
N LEU A 86 -14.47 1.48 -16.68
CA LEU A 86 -14.03 2.79 -16.21
C LEU A 86 -13.23 3.55 -17.28
N ALA A 87 -12.37 2.86 -18.01
CA ALA A 87 -11.58 3.46 -19.09
C ALA A 87 -12.46 3.95 -20.25
N GLU A 88 -13.52 3.20 -20.61
CA GLU A 88 -14.50 3.62 -21.62
C GLU A 88 -15.49 4.68 -21.14
N GLY A 89 -15.62 4.86 -19.82
CA GLY A 89 -16.64 5.73 -19.25
C GLY A 89 -18.06 5.14 -19.31
N SER A 90 -18.19 3.84 -19.50
CA SER A 90 -19.47 3.12 -19.59
C SER A 90 -19.93 2.52 -18.25
N MET A 91 -19.14 2.64 -17.18
CA MET A 91 -19.54 2.20 -15.85
C MET A 91 -20.66 3.06 -15.29
N LEU A 92 -21.85 2.46 -15.12
CA LEU A 92 -23.05 3.18 -14.68
C LEU A 92 -22.99 3.61 -13.20
N ARG A 93 -22.24 2.87 -12.38
CA ARG A 93 -22.14 3.10 -10.93
C ARG A 93 -20.68 3.15 -10.48
N PRO A 94 -19.90 4.16 -10.92
CA PRO A 94 -18.48 4.22 -10.58
C PRO A 94 -18.21 4.31 -9.06
N TYR A 95 -19.14 4.82 -8.26
CA TYR A 95 -19.05 4.89 -6.81
C TYR A 95 -19.06 3.52 -6.11
N GLU A 96 -19.51 2.45 -6.77
CA GLU A 96 -19.41 1.08 -6.24
C GLU A 96 -17.97 0.53 -6.32
N VAL A 97 -17.13 1.14 -7.16
CA VAL A 97 -15.73 0.74 -7.38
C VAL A 97 -14.76 1.78 -6.84
N LEU A 98 -15.02 3.07 -7.10
CA LEU A 98 -14.18 4.19 -6.66
C LEU A 98 -14.52 4.61 -5.23
N GLY A 99 -13.57 5.27 -4.56
CA GLY A 99 -13.71 5.74 -3.19
C GLY A 99 -13.08 4.81 -2.17
N ALA A 100 -13.62 4.78 -0.96
CA ALA A 100 -13.15 4.00 0.18
C ALA A 100 -14.14 2.91 0.55
N HIS A 101 -13.75 1.64 0.40
CA HIS A 101 -14.59 0.49 0.66
C HIS A 101 -14.02 -0.37 1.79
N PHE A 102 -14.81 -0.54 2.87
CA PHE A 102 -14.49 -1.50 3.93
C PHE A 102 -14.61 -2.92 3.42
N MET A 103 -13.59 -3.72 3.70
CA MET A 103 -13.59 -5.12 3.32
C MET A 103 -12.60 -5.94 4.14
N GLU A 104 -12.74 -7.24 4.07
CA GLU A 104 -11.74 -8.19 4.52
C GLU A 104 -10.95 -8.68 3.31
N TYR A 105 -9.62 -8.63 3.40
CA TYR A 105 -8.73 -9.19 2.41
C TYR A 105 -7.67 -10.07 3.08
N ASP A 106 -7.60 -11.32 2.65
CA ASP A 106 -6.65 -12.32 3.17
C ASP A 106 -6.68 -12.40 4.71
N GLY A 107 -7.92 -12.43 5.27
CA GLY A 107 -8.16 -12.50 6.71
C GLY A 107 -7.77 -11.23 7.48
N VAL A 108 -7.66 -10.09 6.80
CA VAL A 108 -7.36 -8.78 7.41
C VAL A 108 -8.44 -7.78 7.05
N ASN A 109 -9.09 -7.21 8.06
CA ASN A 109 -10.04 -6.12 7.87
C ASN A 109 -9.29 -4.82 7.57
N GLY A 110 -9.82 -4.04 6.63
CA GLY A 110 -9.23 -2.78 6.22
C GLY A 110 -10.12 -2.01 5.24
N VAL A 111 -9.52 -1.04 4.57
CA VAL A 111 -10.20 -0.23 3.56
C VAL A 111 -9.44 -0.30 2.26
N ASN A 112 -10.13 -0.61 1.17
CA ASN A 112 -9.60 -0.47 -0.17
C ASN A 112 -9.95 0.92 -0.71
N PHE A 113 -8.92 1.68 -1.06
CA PHE A 113 -9.04 3.02 -1.63
C PHE A 113 -8.78 2.95 -3.12
N ARG A 114 -9.69 3.52 -3.90
CA ARG A 114 -9.56 3.64 -5.36
C ARG A 114 -9.87 5.05 -5.82
N LEU A 115 -8.99 5.63 -6.62
CA LEU A 115 -9.15 6.97 -7.19
C LEU A 115 -8.84 6.96 -8.69
N TRP A 116 -9.71 7.53 -9.49
CA TRP A 116 -9.40 7.79 -10.90
C TRP A 116 -8.64 9.11 -11.03
N ALA A 117 -7.38 9.04 -11.41
CA ALA A 117 -6.51 10.20 -11.60
C ALA A 117 -5.42 9.90 -12.66
N PRO A 118 -5.78 9.75 -13.95
CA PRO A 118 -4.87 9.27 -14.99
C PRO A 118 -3.68 10.19 -15.22
N ASN A 119 -3.82 11.49 -14.91
CA ASN A 119 -2.79 12.50 -15.13
C ASN A 119 -1.94 12.80 -13.90
N ALA A 120 -2.17 12.12 -12.78
CA ALA A 120 -1.36 12.28 -11.59
C ALA A 120 -0.02 11.55 -11.74
N ARG A 121 1.05 12.15 -11.25
CA ARG A 121 2.37 11.50 -11.14
C ARG A 121 2.47 10.60 -9.91
N ARG A 122 1.77 10.97 -8.84
CA ARG A 122 1.67 10.22 -7.59
C ARG A 122 0.33 10.49 -6.95
N VAL A 123 -0.25 9.46 -6.36
CA VAL A 123 -1.38 9.56 -5.45
C VAL A 123 -1.02 8.83 -4.18
N SER A 124 -1.29 9.43 -3.04
CA SER A 124 -1.11 8.81 -1.71
C SER A 124 -2.36 8.98 -0.89
N ILE A 125 -2.63 8.05 0.02
CA ILE A 125 -3.65 8.22 1.05
C ILE A 125 -2.98 8.87 2.25
N VAL A 126 -3.56 9.97 2.73
CA VAL A 126 -3.13 10.65 3.95
C VAL A 126 -4.30 10.77 4.91
N GLY A 127 -4.05 10.59 6.20
CA GLY A 127 -5.08 10.63 7.22
C GLY A 127 -4.50 10.48 8.63
N ASP A 128 -5.40 10.36 9.61
CA ASP A 128 -5.01 10.24 11.02
C ASP A 128 -4.14 9.00 11.29
N PHE A 129 -4.33 7.93 10.50
CA PHE A 129 -3.61 6.65 10.61
C PHE A 129 -2.14 6.72 10.15
N ASN A 130 -1.72 7.76 9.48
CA ASN A 130 -0.34 7.92 8.98
C ASN A 130 0.23 9.33 9.18
N TYR A 131 -0.32 10.09 10.14
CA TYR A 131 0.11 11.46 10.47
C TYR A 131 0.06 12.42 9.27
N TRP A 132 -0.83 12.17 8.32
CA TRP A 132 -1.00 12.97 7.10
C TRP A 132 0.26 13.04 6.23
N ASP A 133 1.13 12.02 6.32
CA ASP A 133 2.37 11.92 5.57
C ASP A 133 2.19 11.10 4.28
N GLY A 134 2.16 11.79 3.14
CA GLY A 134 1.99 11.17 1.82
C GLY A 134 3.14 10.26 1.34
N ARG A 135 4.24 10.19 2.08
CA ARG A 135 5.34 9.26 1.79
C ARG A 135 5.02 7.83 2.22
N ARG A 136 4.13 7.67 3.23
CA ARG A 136 3.86 6.39 3.89
C ARG A 136 2.96 5.45 3.08
N HIS A 137 1.96 6.01 2.39
CA HIS A 137 0.97 5.20 1.67
C HIS A 137 0.74 5.68 0.22
N PRO A 138 1.79 5.69 -0.64
CA PRO A 138 1.60 5.91 -2.06
C PRO A 138 0.81 4.76 -2.68
N MET A 139 -0.19 5.10 -3.48
CA MET A 139 -1.06 4.13 -4.16
C MET A 139 -0.39 3.55 -5.40
N ARG A 140 -0.86 2.38 -5.83
CA ARG A 140 -0.42 1.72 -7.07
C ARG A 140 -1.24 2.20 -8.26
N PHE A 141 -0.55 2.58 -9.30
CA PHE A 141 -1.17 3.00 -10.56
C PHE A 141 -1.53 1.81 -11.45
N GLN A 142 -2.75 1.80 -11.98
CA GLN A 142 -3.27 0.86 -12.96
C GLN A 142 -3.32 1.55 -14.33
N PRO A 143 -2.31 1.35 -15.19
CA PRO A 143 -2.16 2.14 -16.42
C PRO A 143 -3.27 1.90 -17.45
N LYS A 144 -3.95 0.76 -17.41
CA LYS A 144 -5.06 0.45 -18.33
C LYS A 144 -6.28 1.33 -18.10
N SER A 145 -6.54 1.71 -16.84
CA SER A 145 -7.76 2.45 -16.45
C SER A 145 -7.49 3.85 -15.92
N GLY A 146 -6.24 4.18 -15.59
CA GLY A 146 -5.91 5.44 -14.94
C GLY A 146 -6.28 5.48 -13.44
N ILE A 147 -6.53 4.31 -12.86
CA ILE A 147 -6.92 4.17 -11.45
C ILE A 147 -5.69 3.98 -10.57
N TRP A 148 -5.76 4.60 -9.42
CA TRP A 148 -4.86 4.39 -8.30
C TRP A 148 -5.56 3.56 -7.24
N GLU A 149 -4.91 2.51 -6.73
CA GLU A 149 -5.50 1.59 -5.77
C GLU A 149 -4.50 1.23 -4.66
N LEU A 150 -5.01 1.16 -3.42
CA LEU A 150 -4.28 0.62 -2.28
C LEU A 150 -5.25 0.12 -1.22
N PHE A 151 -5.03 -1.11 -0.76
CA PHE A 151 -5.67 -1.63 0.44
C PHE A 151 -4.86 -1.23 1.68
N LEU A 152 -5.48 -0.55 2.62
CA LEU A 152 -4.89 -0.21 3.91
C LEU A 152 -5.48 -1.10 5.01
N PRO A 153 -4.68 -2.02 5.56
CA PRO A 153 -5.10 -2.88 6.66
C PRO A 153 -5.30 -2.08 7.95
N LYS A 154 -6.23 -2.55 8.78
CA LYS A 154 -6.52 -2.01 10.13
C LYS A 154 -7.02 -0.56 10.18
N VAL A 155 -7.35 0.05 9.04
CA VAL A 155 -8.06 1.35 9.02
C VAL A 155 -9.50 1.14 9.47
N SER A 156 -9.98 2.00 10.38
CA SER A 156 -11.28 1.90 11.03
C SER A 156 -12.25 2.97 10.55
N LEU A 157 -13.55 2.74 10.76
CA LEU A 157 -14.59 3.75 10.55
C LEU A 157 -14.34 5.01 11.39
N GLY A 158 -14.64 6.18 10.81
CA GLY A 158 -14.53 7.47 11.49
C GLY A 158 -13.15 8.12 11.40
N GLN A 159 -12.14 7.46 10.85
CA GLN A 159 -10.85 8.09 10.61
C GLN A 159 -10.94 9.05 9.42
N LEU A 160 -10.39 10.25 9.60
CA LEU A 160 -10.32 11.26 8.54
C LEU A 160 -9.20 10.95 7.55
N TYR A 161 -9.48 11.14 6.26
CA TYR A 161 -8.48 10.98 5.22
C TYR A 161 -8.69 11.94 4.04
N LYS A 162 -7.67 12.07 3.20
CA LYS A 162 -7.70 12.71 1.90
C LYS A 162 -6.81 11.95 0.92
N PHE A 163 -7.02 12.20 -0.36
CA PHE A 163 -6.07 11.86 -1.40
C PHE A 163 -5.07 13.01 -1.58
N GLU A 164 -3.78 12.71 -1.43
CA GLU A 164 -2.69 13.61 -1.76
C GLU A 164 -2.20 13.29 -3.17
N LEU A 165 -2.31 14.24 -4.08
CA LEU A 165 -1.91 14.08 -5.47
C LEU A 165 -0.72 14.99 -5.81
N ILE A 166 0.22 14.47 -6.60
CA ILE A 166 1.17 15.30 -7.35
C ILE A 166 0.72 15.29 -8.79
N ASP A 167 0.33 16.47 -9.32
CA ASP A 167 -0.12 16.60 -10.70
C ASP A 167 1.05 16.50 -11.70
N CYS A 168 0.73 16.54 -13.01
CA CYS A 168 1.73 16.45 -14.08
C CYS A 168 2.73 17.62 -14.07
N TYR A 169 2.42 18.72 -13.43
CA TYR A 169 3.30 19.89 -13.27
C TYR A 169 4.14 19.85 -11.98
N GLY A 170 3.91 18.87 -11.12
CA GLY A 170 4.62 18.72 -9.84
C GLY A 170 3.95 19.44 -8.67
N ASN A 171 2.74 19.99 -8.84
CA ASN A 171 2.03 20.65 -7.76
C ASN A 171 1.36 19.62 -6.85
N LEU A 172 1.46 19.82 -5.55
CA LEU A 172 0.79 19.02 -4.55
C LEU A 172 -0.64 19.53 -4.35
N ARG A 173 -1.60 18.60 -4.35
CA ARG A 173 -3.02 18.87 -4.13
C ARG A 173 -3.62 17.86 -3.16
N LEU A 174 -4.46 18.35 -2.24
CA LEU A 174 -5.28 17.51 -1.38
C LEU A 174 -6.72 17.51 -1.89
N LYS A 175 -7.29 16.32 -2.04
CA LYS A 175 -8.67 16.12 -2.46
C LYS A 175 -9.40 15.28 -1.43
N ALA A 176 -10.63 15.69 -1.11
CA ALA A 176 -11.57 14.83 -0.41
C ALA A 176 -12.14 13.79 -1.39
N ASP A 177 -12.66 12.72 -0.85
CA ASP A 177 -13.42 11.71 -1.58
C ASP A 177 -14.82 12.24 -1.88
#